data_6d89593cee6862d41bbbb9462e6b017d
#
_entry.id   6d89593cee6862d41bbbb9462e6b017d
#
_cell.length_a   1.000
_cell.length_b   1.000
_cell.length_c   1.000
_cell.angle_alpha   90.00
_cell.angle_beta   90.00
_cell.angle_gamma   90.00
#
_symmetry.space_group_name_H-M   'P 1'
#
loop_
_entity.id
_entity.type
_entity.pdbx_description
1 polymer ?
#
loop_
_entity_poly.entity_id
_entity_poly.type
_entity_poly.pdbx_seq_one_letter_code
_entity_poly.pdbx_strand_id
1 'polypeptide(L)'
;MEDDYIDALIEKYIAAAVLAQQAGFDFVDIKHCHGYLGHEFLSAYDRPGKYGGSFENRTRFFRSIVEGINAAAPGLEIGVRLSAFDFQPFVAGKEDPSGVPSTDGPYDCAFGGISGGLGINLEETFEFIALAESMDIQMICVTAGSPYYNPHIIRPALFPPSDGYLPPEDPLIGVARQINVTAEIKRAFPNMVIIGSAYSYLQEWLPNVAAAVLENGMADSIGFGRMVLSYPDMPTDMINGNVLQRQKICRTFSDCTTAPRNGMISGCHVLDPYYK
;
A
#
# COMPACT_ATOMS: atom_id res chain seq x y z
N MET A 1 -17.00 15.91 0.62
CA MET A 1 -16.08 16.60 1.54
C MET A 1 -15.77 17.95 0.93
N GLU A 2 -16.00 19.03 1.66
CA GLU A 2 -15.77 20.42 1.21
C GLU A 2 -14.28 20.76 1.30
N ASP A 3 -13.82 21.70 0.49
CA ASP A 3 -12.40 22.07 0.44
C ASP A 3 -11.90 22.66 1.78
N ASP A 4 -12.71 23.44 2.48
CA ASP A 4 -12.37 24.01 3.81
C ASP A 4 -12.14 22.91 4.87
N TYR A 5 -12.87 21.79 4.78
CA TYR A 5 -12.63 20.65 5.66
C TYR A 5 -11.29 19.98 5.36
N ILE A 6 -10.91 19.91 4.08
CA ILE A 6 -9.61 19.35 3.66
C ILE A 6 -8.47 20.25 4.16
N ASP A 7 -8.63 21.58 4.06
CA ASP A 7 -7.65 22.54 4.61
C ASP A 7 -7.45 22.32 6.12
N ALA A 8 -8.54 22.20 6.87
CA ALA A 8 -8.47 21.93 8.31
C ALA A 8 -7.87 20.53 8.63
N LEU A 9 -8.01 19.57 7.73
CA LEU A 9 -7.40 18.25 7.88
C LEU A 9 -5.88 18.29 7.64
N ILE A 10 -5.41 19.07 6.68
CA ILE A 10 -3.97 19.29 6.43
C ILE A 10 -3.29 19.78 7.71
N GLU A 11 -3.87 20.75 8.40
CA GLU A 11 -3.36 21.26 9.69
C GLU A 11 -3.23 20.15 10.75
N LYS A 12 -4.15 19.17 10.76
CA LYS A 12 -4.07 18.02 11.67
C LYS A 12 -2.93 17.06 11.31
N TYR A 13 -2.65 16.87 10.03
CA TYR A 13 -1.49 16.08 9.59
C TYR A 13 -0.19 16.73 10.04
N ILE A 14 -0.06 18.05 9.87
CA ILE A 14 1.11 18.82 10.31
C ILE A 14 1.27 18.71 11.82
N ALA A 15 0.20 18.93 12.58
CA ALA A 15 0.24 18.82 14.05
C ALA A 15 0.63 17.41 14.51
N ALA A 16 0.14 16.36 13.84
CA ALA A 16 0.50 14.98 14.15
C ALA A 16 1.99 14.70 13.88
N ALA A 17 2.55 15.26 12.81
CA ALA A 17 3.99 15.14 12.51
C ALA A 17 4.86 15.84 13.56
N VAL A 18 4.46 17.02 14.02
CA VAL A 18 5.15 17.71 15.13
C VAL A 18 5.14 16.86 16.40
N LEU A 19 4.00 16.23 16.72
CA LEU A 19 3.91 15.32 17.88
C LEU A 19 4.79 14.08 17.70
N ALA A 20 4.88 13.53 16.49
CA ALA A 20 5.76 12.42 16.19
C ALA A 20 7.23 12.80 16.43
N GLN A 21 7.67 13.95 15.93
CA GLN A 21 9.02 14.46 16.16
C GLN A 21 9.31 14.64 17.66
N GLN A 22 8.37 15.24 18.41
CA GLN A 22 8.50 15.42 19.87
C GLN A 22 8.57 14.08 20.61
N ALA A 23 7.92 13.03 20.09
CA ALA A 23 7.97 11.68 20.63
C ALA A 23 9.26 10.92 20.24
N GLY A 24 10.13 11.52 19.42
CA GLY A 24 11.43 10.96 19.04
C GLY A 24 11.37 10.02 17.83
N PHE A 25 10.37 10.15 16.96
CA PHE A 25 10.37 9.46 15.67
C PHE A 25 11.33 10.15 14.71
N ASP A 26 12.08 9.35 13.94
CA ASP A 26 13.01 9.84 12.92
C ASP A 26 12.28 10.24 11.64
N PHE A 27 11.16 9.58 11.32
CA PHE A 27 10.37 9.89 10.13
C PHE A 27 8.87 9.65 10.35
N VAL A 28 8.07 10.23 9.45
CA VAL A 28 6.63 9.95 9.31
C VAL A 28 6.32 9.46 7.90
N ASP A 29 5.33 8.58 7.77
CA ASP A 29 4.92 7.99 6.49
C ASP A 29 3.55 8.51 6.08
N ILE A 30 3.50 9.31 4.99
CA ILE A 30 2.23 9.86 4.47
C ILE A 30 1.53 8.82 3.62
N LYS A 31 0.37 8.38 4.06
CA LYS A 31 -0.37 7.31 3.43
C LYS A 31 -1.14 7.76 2.19
N HIS A 32 -0.64 7.40 1.00
CA HIS A 32 -1.30 7.58 -0.30
C HIS A 32 -1.61 6.23 -0.94
N CYS A 33 -2.32 5.35 -0.21
CA CYS A 33 -2.57 3.98 -0.64
C CYS A 33 -3.86 3.41 -0.07
N HIS A 34 -4.27 2.26 -0.60
CA HIS A 34 -5.29 1.36 -0.05
C HIS A 34 -6.72 1.92 -0.06
N GLY A 35 -7.07 2.82 -0.97
CA GLY A 35 -8.39 3.46 -1.00
C GLY A 35 -8.65 4.39 0.20
N TYR A 36 -7.58 4.87 0.86
CA TYR A 36 -7.70 5.91 1.87
C TYR A 36 -7.57 7.30 1.25
N LEU A 37 -7.84 8.34 2.02
CA LEU A 37 -8.04 9.71 1.53
C LEU A 37 -6.95 10.20 0.57
N GLY A 38 -5.66 10.00 0.90
CA GLY A 38 -4.56 10.40 0.01
C GLY A 38 -4.59 9.67 -1.34
N HIS A 39 -4.94 8.37 -1.34
CA HIS A 39 -5.11 7.59 -2.57
C HIS A 39 -6.34 8.04 -3.36
N GLU A 40 -7.46 8.29 -2.69
CA GLU A 40 -8.69 8.79 -3.32
C GLU A 40 -8.48 10.15 -3.97
N PHE A 41 -7.64 11.03 -3.41
CA PHE A 41 -7.29 12.28 -4.08
C PHE A 41 -6.50 12.07 -5.37
N LEU A 42 -5.60 11.09 -5.43
CA LEU A 42 -4.88 10.79 -6.68
C LEU A 42 -5.84 10.33 -7.80
N SER A 43 -6.95 9.71 -7.42
CA SER A 43 -8.01 9.23 -8.32
C SER A 43 -9.16 10.23 -8.54
N ALA A 44 -9.08 11.44 -8.00
CA ALA A 44 -10.17 12.41 -7.99
C ALA A 44 -10.25 13.25 -9.29
N TYR A 45 -10.27 12.58 -10.45
CA TYR A 45 -10.28 13.23 -11.77
C TYR A 45 -11.51 14.14 -11.99
N ASP A 46 -12.68 13.71 -11.54
CA ASP A 46 -13.94 14.42 -11.74
C ASP A 46 -14.38 15.26 -10.53
N ARG A 47 -13.59 15.27 -9.45
CA ARG A 47 -13.94 16.03 -8.25
C ARG A 47 -13.83 17.52 -8.53
N PRO A 48 -14.89 18.34 -8.26
CA PRO A 48 -14.81 19.79 -8.38
C PRO A 48 -13.94 20.37 -7.25
N GLY A 49 -13.47 21.60 -7.46
CA GLY A 49 -12.70 22.35 -6.47
C GLY A 49 -11.18 22.15 -6.57
N LYS A 50 -10.46 22.68 -5.58
CA LYS A 50 -8.99 22.79 -5.64
C LYS A 50 -8.23 21.48 -5.35
N TYR A 51 -8.94 20.40 -5.01
CA TYR A 51 -8.37 19.09 -4.69
C TYR A 51 -8.79 18.01 -5.70
N GLY A 52 -9.19 18.37 -6.92
CA GLY A 52 -9.58 17.41 -7.95
C GLY A 52 -9.37 17.94 -9.35
N GLY A 53 -9.58 17.10 -10.35
CA GLY A 53 -9.37 17.42 -11.76
C GLY A 53 -7.91 17.26 -12.19
N SER A 54 -7.18 18.35 -12.37
CA SER A 54 -5.78 18.30 -12.82
C SER A 54 -4.86 17.57 -11.82
N PHE A 55 -3.76 17.01 -12.32
CA PHE A 55 -2.75 16.37 -11.48
C PHE A 55 -2.23 17.31 -10.37
N GLU A 56 -2.03 18.58 -10.69
CA GLU A 56 -1.67 19.60 -9.71
C GLU A 56 -2.68 19.70 -8.56
N ASN A 57 -3.96 19.70 -8.85
CA ASN A 57 -5.02 19.77 -7.84
C ASN A 57 -5.15 18.46 -7.06
N ARG A 58 -5.07 17.30 -7.73
CA ARG A 58 -5.15 15.99 -7.10
C ARG A 58 -3.96 15.73 -6.15
N THR A 59 -2.81 16.34 -6.41
CA THR A 59 -1.62 16.25 -5.55
C THR A 59 -1.50 17.41 -4.54
N ARG A 60 -2.39 18.39 -4.56
CA ARG A 60 -2.36 19.57 -3.66
C ARG A 60 -2.43 19.19 -2.19
N PHE A 61 -3.26 18.23 -1.83
CA PHE A 61 -3.33 17.71 -0.45
C PHE A 61 -1.96 17.20 0.02
N PHE A 62 -1.30 16.39 -0.79
CA PHE A 62 0.04 15.88 -0.52
C PHE A 62 1.07 17.00 -0.37
N ARG A 63 1.15 17.90 -1.35
CA ARG A 63 2.10 19.03 -1.33
C ARG A 63 1.93 19.88 -0.08
N SER A 64 0.70 20.27 0.25
CA SER A 64 0.44 21.13 1.40
C SER A 64 0.82 20.46 2.73
N ILE A 65 0.63 19.15 2.87
CA ILE A 65 1.08 18.39 4.04
C ILE A 65 2.60 18.39 4.13
N VAL A 66 3.31 18.07 3.04
CA VAL A 66 4.78 18.02 3.01
C VAL A 66 5.39 19.38 3.33
N GLU A 67 4.92 20.44 2.66
CA GLU A 67 5.37 21.82 2.90
C GLU A 67 5.14 22.24 4.36
N GLY A 68 3.97 21.93 4.91
CA GLY A 68 3.61 22.23 6.28
C GLY A 68 4.47 21.45 7.31
N ILE A 69 4.75 20.17 7.07
CA ILE A 69 5.63 19.36 7.93
C ILE A 69 7.06 19.90 7.90
N ASN A 70 7.60 20.18 6.70
CA ASN A 70 8.95 20.74 6.56
C ASN A 70 9.11 22.08 7.31
N ALA A 71 8.06 22.91 7.30
CA ALA A 71 8.06 24.19 8.01
C ALA A 71 7.92 24.03 9.54
N ALA A 72 7.06 23.11 10.01
CA ALA A 72 6.68 22.99 11.43
C ALA A 72 7.55 21.99 12.22
N ALA A 73 8.14 20.99 11.56
CA ALA A 73 8.95 19.94 12.14
C ALA A 73 10.27 19.75 11.33
N PRO A 74 11.13 20.78 11.27
CA PRO A 74 12.37 20.71 10.48
C PRO A 74 13.27 19.58 10.97
N GLY A 75 13.77 18.78 10.00
CA GLY A 75 14.61 17.61 10.26
C GLY A 75 13.86 16.31 10.54
N LEU A 76 12.53 16.32 10.56
CA LEU A 76 11.74 15.09 10.54
C LEU A 76 11.69 14.59 9.09
N GLU A 77 12.16 13.37 8.85
CA GLU A 77 12.12 12.75 7.53
C GLU A 77 10.68 12.40 7.13
N ILE A 78 10.40 12.42 5.82
CA ILE A 78 9.09 12.07 5.28
C ILE A 78 9.24 10.90 4.31
N GLY A 79 8.49 9.82 4.56
CA GLY A 79 8.26 8.74 3.63
C GLY A 79 6.84 8.76 3.08
N VAL A 80 6.61 8.02 2.01
CA VAL A 80 5.27 7.85 1.42
C VAL A 80 4.97 6.38 1.18
N ARG A 81 3.81 5.93 1.62
CA ARG A 81 3.28 4.64 1.19
C ARG A 81 2.28 4.85 0.06
N LEU A 82 2.63 4.38 -1.13
CA LEU A 82 1.92 4.63 -2.38
C LEU A 82 1.30 3.36 -2.95
N SER A 83 -0.01 3.36 -3.25
CA SER A 83 -0.57 2.44 -4.22
C SER A 83 -0.15 2.90 -5.61
N ALA A 84 0.86 2.23 -6.16
CA ALA A 84 1.46 2.60 -7.44
C ALA A 84 0.51 2.38 -8.62
N PHE A 85 -0.44 1.46 -8.46
CA PHE A 85 -1.53 1.24 -9.39
C PHE A 85 -2.77 0.74 -8.67
N ASP A 86 -3.91 0.93 -9.30
CA ASP A 86 -5.18 0.37 -8.86
C ASP A 86 -5.96 -0.18 -10.06
N PHE A 87 -6.94 -1.01 -9.77
CA PHE A 87 -7.91 -1.51 -10.73
C PHE A 87 -9.30 -1.05 -10.30
N GLN A 88 -10.26 -1.16 -11.21
CA GLN A 88 -11.64 -0.96 -10.83
C GLN A 88 -12.05 -1.88 -9.66
N PRO A 89 -13.07 -1.52 -8.87
CA PRO A 89 -13.58 -2.37 -7.81
C PRO A 89 -14.04 -3.74 -8.34
N PHE A 90 -13.89 -4.76 -7.52
CA PHE A 90 -14.32 -6.13 -7.78
C PHE A 90 -15.42 -6.54 -6.80
N VAL A 91 -16.29 -7.41 -7.24
CA VAL A 91 -17.36 -8.01 -6.43
C VAL A 91 -17.35 -9.53 -6.64
N ALA A 92 -18.02 -10.29 -5.76
CA ALA A 92 -18.20 -11.71 -5.97
C ALA A 92 -19.09 -11.96 -7.19
N GLY A 93 -18.69 -12.89 -8.05
CA GLY A 93 -19.49 -13.33 -9.18
C GLY A 93 -20.81 -13.96 -8.74
N LYS A 94 -21.82 -13.97 -9.60
CA LYS A 94 -23.17 -14.48 -9.28
C LYS A 94 -23.25 -16.01 -9.27
N GLU A 95 -22.52 -16.65 -10.16
CA GLU A 95 -22.53 -18.12 -10.33
C GLU A 95 -21.32 -18.76 -9.64
N ASP A 96 -20.18 -18.08 -9.66
CA ASP A 96 -18.93 -18.46 -9.04
C ASP A 96 -18.50 -17.31 -8.10
N PRO A 97 -18.17 -17.57 -6.82
CA PRO A 97 -17.74 -16.54 -5.86
C PRO A 97 -16.40 -15.89 -6.19
N SER A 98 -15.74 -16.25 -7.28
CA SER A 98 -14.53 -15.57 -7.76
C SER A 98 -14.80 -14.10 -8.08
N GLY A 99 -13.81 -13.26 -7.85
CA GLY A 99 -13.91 -11.83 -8.07
C GLY A 99 -14.12 -11.49 -9.55
N VAL A 100 -15.10 -10.65 -9.81
CA VAL A 100 -15.34 -10.07 -11.15
C VAL A 100 -15.36 -8.56 -11.06
N PRO A 101 -14.99 -7.84 -12.13
CA PRO A 101 -15.14 -6.39 -12.18
C PRO A 101 -16.55 -5.94 -11.80
N SER A 102 -16.66 -4.87 -11.01
CA SER A 102 -17.95 -4.38 -10.52
C SER A 102 -18.81 -3.70 -11.60
N THR A 103 -18.20 -3.32 -12.70
CA THR A 103 -18.85 -2.70 -13.86
C THR A 103 -18.27 -3.23 -15.16
N ASP A 104 -19.12 -3.39 -16.16
CA ASP A 104 -18.73 -3.71 -17.55
C ASP A 104 -18.47 -2.43 -18.38
N GLY A 105 -18.70 -1.26 -17.78
CA GLY A 105 -18.49 0.05 -18.39
C GLY A 105 -17.06 0.58 -18.23
N PRO A 106 -16.78 1.74 -18.85
CA PRO A 106 -15.49 2.40 -18.67
C PRO A 106 -15.27 2.77 -17.19
N TYR A 107 -14.04 2.60 -16.73
CA TYR A 107 -13.59 2.98 -15.40
C TYR A 107 -12.23 3.67 -15.54
N ASP A 108 -12.24 5.00 -15.49
CA ASP A 108 -11.08 5.83 -15.79
C ASP A 108 -10.52 6.54 -14.54
N CYS A 109 -10.96 6.11 -13.34
CA CYS A 109 -10.58 6.72 -12.08
C CYS A 109 -9.49 5.96 -11.32
N ALA A 110 -8.95 4.86 -11.86
CA ALA A 110 -7.88 4.11 -11.20
C ALA A 110 -6.54 4.83 -11.36
N PHE A 111 -5.98 5.34 -10.27
CA PHE A 111 -4.62 5.89 -10.30
C PHE A 111 -3.60 4.82 -10.68
N GLY A 112 -2.72 5.11 -11.63
CA GLY A 112 -1.77 4.12 -12.16
C GLY A 112 -2.42 3.00 -12.97
N GLY A 113 -3.69 3.15 -13.36
CA GLY A 113 -4.45 2.23 -14.21
C GLY A 113 -4.62 2.72 -15.64
N ILE A 114 -5.06 1.82 -16.53
CA ILE A 114 -5.49 2.17 -17.89
C ILE A 114 -7.00 2.44 -17.92
N SER A 115 -7.44 3.12 -18.98
CA SER A 115 -8.87 3.19 -19.32
C SER A 115 -9.49 1.80 -19.38
N GLY A 116 -10.66 1.63 -18.77
CA GLY A 116 -11.28 0.33 -18.57
C GLY A 116 -10.89 -0.39 -17.28
N GLY A 117 -9.90 0.11 -16.52
CA GLY A 117 -9.64 -0.24 -15.12
C GLY A 117 -9.05 -1.64 -14.85
N LEU A 118 -8.51 -2.35 -15.84
CA LEU A 118 -7.95 -3.70 -15.66
C LEU A 118 -6.49 -3.86 -16.11
N GLY A 119 -5.77 -2.75 -16.28
CA GLY A 119 -4.35 -2.76 -16.64
C GLY A 119 -3.58 -1.68 -15.93
N ILE A 120 -2.27 -1.68 -16.08
CA ILE A 120 -1.34 -0.78 -15.40
C ILE A 120 -0.81 0.25 -16.39
N ASN A 121 -0.85 1.53 -16.00
CA ASN A 121 -0.12 2.63 -16.62
C ASN A 121 0.55 3.45 -15.52
N LEU A 122 1.88 3.43 -15.45
CA LEU A 122 2.65 4.08 -14.40
C LEU A 122 3.04 5.53 -14.71
N GLU A 123 2.53 6.14 -15.79
CA GLU A 123 2.92 7.51 -16.16
C GLU A 123 2.65 8.51 -15.03
N GLU A 124 1.41 8.60 -14.53
CA GLU A 124 1.09 9.49 -13.41
C GLU A 124 1.75 9.04 -12.09
N THR A 125 2.00 7.76 -11.91
CA THR A 125 2.74 7.23 -10.76
C THR A 125 4.17 7.75 -10.77
N PHE A 126 4.83 7.77 -11.92
CA PHE A 126 6.16 8.34 -12.07
C PHE A 126 6.15 9.86 -11.87
N GLU A 127 5.13 10.56 -12.37
CA GLU A 127 4.96 12.01 -12.10
C GLU A 127 4.82 12.28 -10.59
N PHE A 128 4.05 11.45 -9.86
CA PHE A 128 3.89 11.59 -8.42
C PHE A 128 5.21 11.32 -7.67
N ILE A 129 5.95 10.29 -8.06
CA ILE A 129 7.24 9.97 -7.43
C ILE A 129 8.27 11.06 -7.73
N ALA A 130 8.32 11.59 -8.97
CA ALA A 130 9.17 12.73 -9.32
C ALA A 130 8.80 14.00 -8.53
N LEU A 131 7.50 14.23 -8.32
CA LEU A 131 7.04 15.31 -7.43
C LEU A 131 7.55 15.09 -6.00
N ALA A 132 7.42 13.88 -5.44
CA ALA A 132 7.89 13.56 -4.10
C ALA A 132 9.43 13.77 -3.98
N GLU A 133 10.20 13.30 -4.96
CA GLU A 133 11.65 13.53 -5.04
C GLU A 133 11.99 15.03 -5.06
N SER A 134 11.25 15.84 -5.85
CA SER A 134 11.44 17.30 -5.91
C SER A 134 11.13 18.03 -4.60
N MET A 135 10.41 17.38 -3.69
CA MET A 135 10.08 17.87 -2.33
C MET A 135 10.99 17.25 -1.25
N ASP A 136 12.13 16.69 -1.66
CA ASP A 136 13.15 16.06 -0.80
C ASP A 136 12.68 14.81 -0.05
N ILE A 137 11.68 14.12 -0.58
CA ILE A 137 11.26 12.81 -0.07
C ILE A 137 12.14 11.73 -0.69
N GLN A 138 12.79 10.93 0.15
CA GLN A 138 13.77 9.95 -0.27
C GLN A 138 13.28 8.50 -0.17
N MET A 139 12.07 8.25 0.37
CA MET A 139 11.58 6.90 0.66
C MET A 139 10.15 6.69 0.20
N ILE A 140 9.96 5.67 -0.65
CA ILE A 140 8.64 5.22 -1.13
C ILE A 140 8.42 3.75 -0.79
N CYS A 141 7.36 3.46 -0.03
CA CYS A 141 6.87 2.10 0.19
C CYS A 141 5.79 1.77 -0.85
N VAL A 142 6.15 0.96 -1.84
CA VAL A 142 5.28 0.59 -2.96
C VAL A 142 4.27 -0.47 -2.55
N THR A 143 3.01 -0.24 -2.87
CA THR A 143 1.89 -1.19 -2.76
C THR A 143 0.93 -0.99 -3.93
N ALA A 144 -0.25 -1.62 -3.91
CA ALA A 144 -1.24 -1.48 -4.96
C ALA A 144 -2.66 -1.64 -4.41
N GLY A 145 -3.64 -1.15 -5.13
CA GLY A 145 -5.05 -1.40 -4.89
C GLY A 145 -5.58 -1.02 -3.52
N SER A 146 -6.73 -1.58 -3.19
CA SER A 146 -7.46 -1.34 -1.94
C SER A 146 -7.94 -2.65 -1.31
N PRO A 147 -7.83 -2.83 0.02
CA PRO A 147 -8.37 -4.00 0.70
C PRO A 147 -9.90 -4.04 0.73
N TYR A 148 -10.56 -2.95 0.33
CA TYR A 148 -12.02 -2.82 0.31
C TYR A 148 -12.62 -3.05 -1.07
N TYR A 149 -11.87 -2.71 -2.13
CA TYR A 149 -12.37 -2.72 -3.51
C TYR A 149 -11.81 -3.88 -4.32
N ASN A 150 -10.51 -4.21 -4.13
CA ASN A 150 -9.81 -5.25 -4.89
C ASN A 150 -8.71 -5.92 -4.06
N PRO A 151 -9.10 -6.63 -2.97
CA PRO A 151 -8.16 -7.24 -2.02
C PRO A 151 -7.11 -8.16 -2.66
N HIS A 152 -7.40 -8.81 -3.80
CA HIS A 152 -6.44 -9.65 -4.51
C HIS A 152 -5.27 -8.86 -5.10
N ILE A 153 -5.48 -7.57 -5.42
CA ILE A 153 -4.43 -6.69 -5.94
C ILE A 153 -3.46 -6.28 -4.84
N ILE A 154 -3.98 -5.81 -3.69
CA ILE A 154 -3.14 -5.32 -2.59
C ILE A 154 -2.39 -6.46 -1.88
N ARG A 155 -3.08 -7.55 -1.63
CA ARG A 155 -2.52 -8.68 -0.89
C ARG A 155 -2.95 -9.98 -1.53
N PRO A 156 -2.15 -10.50 -2.45
CA PRO A 156 -2.38 -11.82 -2.99
C PRO A 156 -2.56 -12.84 -1.87
N ALA A 157 -3.65 -13.58 -1.88
CA ALA A 157 -4.03 -14.51 -0.82
C ALA A 157 -4.93 -15.60 -1.39
N LEU A 158 -4.77 -16.83 -0.90
CA LEU A 158 -5.67 -17.92 -1.27
C LEU A 158 -7.05 -17.76 -0.61
N PHE A 159 -7.06 -17.20 0.61
CA PHE A 159 -8.29 -16.98 1.38
C PHE A 159 -8.54 -15.48 1.52
N PRO A 160 -9.62 -14.95 0.92
CA PRO A 160 -10.00 -13.55 1.08
C PRO A 160 -10.56 -13.29 2.50
N PRO A 161 -10.76 -12.01 2.89
CA PRO A 161 -11.62 -11.68 4.03
C PRO A 161 -13.00 -12.33 3.86
N SER A 162 -13.69 -12.65 4.98
CA SER A 162 -14.99 -13.35 4.96
C SER A 162 -16.11 -12.64 4.20
N ASP A 163 -15.97 -11.32 4.01
CA ASP A 163 -16.88 -10.45 3.25
C ASP A 163 -16.35 -10.14 1.83
N GLY A 164 -15.28 -10.80 1.40
CA GLY A 164 -14.66 -10.64 0.10
C GLY A 164 -15.06 -11.75 -0.88
N TYR A 165 -14.50 -11.67 -2.08
CA TYR A 165 -14.63 -12.66 -3.16
C TYR A 165 -13.41 -13.59 -3.19
N LEU A 166 -13.54 -14.76 -3.80
CA LEU A 166 -12.38 -15.63 -4.05
C LEU A 166 -11.44 -14.97 -5.08
N PRO A 167 -10.10 -15.19 -4.97
CA PRO A 167 -9.15 -14.60 -5.90
C PRO A 167 -9.51 -14.96 -7.36
N PRO A 168 -9.59 -13.98 -8.27
CA PRO A 168 -9.90 -14.24 -9.68
C PRO A 168 -8.70 -14.77 -10.47
N GLU A 169 -7.54 -14.84 -9.84
CA GLU A 169 -6.26 -15.25 -10.44
C GLU A 169 -5.43 -16.05 -9.42
N ASP A 170 -4.42 -16.77 -9.89
CA ASP A 170 -3.42 -17.36 -8.98
C ASP A 170 -2.71 -16.24 -8.20
N PRO A 171 -2.68 -16.31 -6.85
CA PRO A 171 -2.03 -15.28 -6.04
C PRO A 171 -0.56 -15.02 -6.38
N LEU A 172 0.19 -15.97 -6.94
CA LEU A 172 1.56 -15.75 -7.39
C LEU A 172 1.65 -14.75 -8.54
N ILE A 173 0.62 -14.66 -9.40
CA ILE A 173 0.54 -13.64 -10.45
C ILE A 173 0.50 -12.26 -9.81
N GLY A 174 -0.32 -12.09 -8.78
CA GLY A 174 -0.41 -10.83 -8.03
C GLY A 174 0.90 -10.46 -7.31
N VAL A 175 1.60 -11.45 -6.72
CA VAL A 175 2.93 -11.24 -6.12
C VAL A 175 3.94 -10.78 -7.18
N ALA A 176 4.04 -11.50 -8.29
CA ALA A 176 4.96 -11.16 -9.38
C ALA A 176 4.66 -9.78 -9.96
N ARG A 177 3.39 -9.42 -10.11
CA ARG A 177 2.94 -8.10 -10.57
C ARG A 177 3.48 -6.99 -9.67
N GLN A 178 3.32 -7.09 -8.35
CA GLN A 178 3.81 -6.07 -7.43
C GLN A 178 5.34 -5.98 -7.41
N ILE A 179 6.05 -7.11 -7.46
CA ILE A 179 7.51 -7.14 -7.55
C ILE A 179 7.99 -6.46 -8.85
N ASN A 180 7.36 -6.75 -9.98
CA ASN A 180 7.74 -6.17 -11.27
C ASN A 180 7.49 -4.67 -11.31
N VAL A 181 6.34 -4.19 -10.82
CA VAL A 181 6.05 -2.74 -10.71
C VAL A 181 7.05 -2.05 -9.77
N THR A 182 7.37 -2.66 -8.64
CA THR A 182 8.38 -2.13 -7.73
C THR A 182 9.75 -2.01 -8.41
N ALA A 183 10.15 -3.03 -9.17
CA ALA A 183 11.40 -3.03 -9.93
C ALA A 183 11.43 -1.98 -11.05
N GLU A 184 10.29 -1.73 -11.70
CA GLU A 184 10.16 -0.69 -12.72
C GLU A 184 10.32 0.70 -12.09
N ILE A 185 9.67 0.95 -10.95
CA ILE A 185 9.82 2.18 -10.17
C ILE A 185 11.28 2.35 -9.71
N LYS A 186 11.91 1.32 -9.14
CA LYS A 186 13.31 1.39 -8.70
C LYS A 186 14.26 1.72 -9.84
N ARG A 187 14.03 1.17 -11.02
CA ARG A 187 14.84 1.47 -12.21
C ARG A 187 14.67 2.91 -12.67
N ALA A 188 13.45 3.46 -12.59
CA ALA A 188 13.17 4.85 -12.97
C ALA A 188 13.72 5.85 -11.94
N PHE A 189 13.75 5.48 -10.64
CA PHE A 189 14.18 6.32 -9.52
C PHE A 189 15.31 5.65 -8.73
N PRO A 190 16.50 5.47 -9.30
CA PRO A 190 17.58 4.68 -8.69
C PRO A 190 18.14 5.26 -7.39
N ASN A 191 17.98 6.56 -7.17
CA ASN A 191 18.48 7.25 -5.98
C ASN A 191 17.47 7.22 -4.80
N MET A 192 16.21 6.92 -5.04
CA MET A 192 15.21 6.80 -3.98
C MET A 192 15.28 5.43 -3.30
N VAL A 193 15.00 5.40 -2.02
CA VAL A 193 14.80 4.16 -1.25
C VAL A 193 13.43 3.60 -1.58
N ILE A 194 13.39 2.51 -2.32
CA ILE A 194 12.17 1.83 -2.74
C ILE A 194 11.96 0.57 -1.91
N ILE A 195 10.83 0.52 -1.20
CA ILE A 195 10.45 -0.62 -0.35
C ILE A 195 9.34 -1.40 -1.04
N GLY A 196 9.59 -2.69 -1.31
CA GLY A 196 8.62 -3.59 -1.94
C GLY A 196 7.61 -4.17 -0.94
N SER A 197 6.43 -4.57 -1.42
CA SER A 197 5.35 -5.17 -0.64
C SER A 197 4.82 -6.46 -1.27
N ALA A 198 3.82 -7.11 -0.63
CA ALA A 198 3.08 -8.29 -1.10
C ALA A 198 3.78 -9.63 -0.98
N TYR A 199 4.85 -9.76 -0.24
CA TYR A 199 5.63 -11.00 -0.13
C TYR A 199 5.00 -12.07 0.77
N SER A 200 3.98 -11.76 1.57
CA SER A 200 3.43 -12.68 2.59
C SER A 200 2.93 -14.01 2.03
N TYR A 201 2.42 -14.04 0.78
CA TYR A 201 1.94 -15.26 0.14
C TYR A 201 3.05 -16.27 -0.16
N LEU A 202 4.31 -15.81 -0.26
CA LEU A 202 5.48 -16.64 -0.48
C LEU A 202 5.85 -17.53 0.73
N GLN A 203 5.29 -17.23 1.89
CA GLN A 203 5.44 -18.02 3.13
C GLN A 203 6.92 -18.28 3.45
N GLU A 204 7.33 -19.56 3.56
CA GLU A 204 8.70 -19.96 3.84
C GLU A 204 9.73 -19.63 2.74
N TRP A 205 9.27 -19.37 1.51
CA TRP A 205 10.11 -18.97 0.38
C TRP A 205 10.38 -17.46 0.32
N LEU A 206 9.69 -16.69 1.18
CA LEU A 206 9.84 -15.25 1.23
C LEU A 206 11.29 -14.79 1.37
N PRO A 207 12.14 -15.37 2.26
CA PRO A 207 13.54 -14.93 2.38
C PRO A 207 14.34 -15.11 1.10
N ASN A 208 14.11 -16.20 0.38
CA ASN A 208 14.83 -16.50 -0.87
C ASN A 208 14.45 -15.50 -1.97
N VAL A 209 13.15 -15.21 -2.12
CA VAL A 209 12.67 -14.23 -3.10
C VAL A 209 13.11 -12.83 -2.71
N ALA A 210 13.03 -12.48 -1.42
CA ALA A 210 13.49 -11.19 -0.91
C ALA A 210 14.97 -10.96 -1.22
N ALA A 211 15.85 -11.95 -0.92
CA ALA A 211 17.27 -11.87 -1.24
C ALA A 211 17.49 -11.66 -2.74
N ALA A 212 16.85 -12.45 -3.58
CA ALA A 212 16.98 -12.31 -5.04
C ALA A 212 16.51 -10.94 -5.55
N VAL A 213 15.42 -10.38 -5.01
CA VAL A 213 14.92 -9.05 -5.37
C VAL A 213 15.95 -7.96 -5.01
N LEU A 214 16.54 -8.03 -3.82
CA LEU A 214 17.54 -7.08 -3.34
C LEU A 214 18.85 -7.21 -4.14
N GLU A 215 19.34 -8.43 -4.33
CA GLU A 215 20.58 -8.70 -5.08
C GLU A 215 20.51 -8.25 -6.54
N ASN A 216 19.31 -8.30 -7.15
CA ASN A 216 19.09 -7.82 -8.51
C ASN A 216 18.73 -6.34 -8.59
N GLY A 217 18.77 -5.59 -7.49
CA GLY A 217 18.48 -4.17 -7.45
C GLY A 217 17.03 -3.82 -7.83
N MET A 218 16.09 -4.74 -7.57
CA MET A 218 14.67 -4.54 -7.88
C MET A 218 13.94 -3.75 -6.78
N ALA A 219 14.51 -3.68 -5.59
CA ALA A 219 14.08 -2.85 -4.46
C ALA A 219 15.28 -2.65 -3.52
N ASP A 220 15.19 -1.70 -2.59
CA ASP A 220 16.21 -1.49 -1.54
C ASP A 220 15.85 -2.21 -0.25
N SER A 221 14.57 -2.48 -0.01
CA SER A 221 14.07 -3.18 1.16
C SER A 221 12.76 -3.88 0.88
N ILE A 222 12.40 -4.82 1.79
CA ILE A 222 11.16 -5.60 1.72
C ILE A 222 10.30 -5.28 2.94
N GLY A 223 9.09 -4.82 2.69
CA GLY A 223 8.11 -4.47 3.72
C GLY A 223 7.26 -5.67 4.15
N PHE A 224 7.22 -5.91 5.45
CA PHE A 224 6.29 -6.87 6.06
C PHE A 224 5.09 -6.13 6.64
N GLY A 225 3.90 -6.50 6.19
CA GLY A 225 2.68 -5.99 6.78
C GLY A 225 2.15 -6.94 7.86
N ARG A 226 0.97 -7.50 7.63
CA ARG A 226 0.22 -8.29 8.62
C ARG A 226 0.88 -9.59 9.08
N MET A 227 1.94 -10.04 8.42
CA MET A 227 2.70 -11.23 8.87
C MET A 227 3.30 -11.04 10.27
N VAL A 228 3.63 -9.82 10.66
CA VAL A 228 4.15 -9.51 12.01
C VAL A 228 3.16 -9.83 13.13
N LEU A 229 1.85 -9.93 12.83
CA LEU A 229 0.84 -10.31 13.82
C LEU A 229 0.98 -11.77 14.30
N SER A 230 1.53 -12.64 13.46
CA SER A 230 1.77 -14.04 13.82
C SER A 230 3.24 -14.37 14.04
N TYR A 231 4.14 -13.59 13.42
CA TYR A 231 5.58 -13.82 13.48
C TYR A 231 6.36 -12.49 13.58
N PRO A 232 6.29 -11.79 14.74
CA PRO A 232 6.98 -10.50 14.91
C PRO A 232 8.51 -10.63 14.79
N ASP A 233 9.09 -11.76 15.19
CA ASP A 233 10.55 -12.01 15.17
C ASP A 233 11.06 -12.42 13.79
N MET A 234 10.21 -12.61 12.78
CA MET A 234 10.61 -13.11 11.47
C MET A 234 11.74 -12.29 10.82
N PRO A 235 11.73 -10.94 10.83
CA PRO A 235 12.85 -10.17 10.28
C PRO A 235 14.18 -10.46 10.98
N THR A 236 14.17 -10.60 12.31
CA THR A 236 15.37 -10.95 13.11
C THR A 236 15.89 -12.34 12.77
N ASP A 237 14.99 -13.32 12.65
CA ASP A 237 15.37 -14.69 12.28
C ASP A 237 15.97 -14.73 10.87
N MET A 238 15.39 -13.97 9.92
CA MET A 238 15.91 -13.86 8.55
C MET A 238 17.34 -13.25 8.53
N ILE A 239 17.53 -12.12 9.22
CA ILE A 239 18.83 -11.41 9.25
C ILE A 239 19.92 -12.28 9.89
N ASN A 240 19.57 -13.03 10.92
CA ASN A 240 20.51 -13.89 11.64
C ASN A 240 20.71 -15.26 10.97
N GLY A 241 20.02 -15.56 9.87
CA GLY A 241 20.08 -16.87 9.21
C GLY A 241 19.48 -18.01 10.04
N ASN A 242 18.57 -17.71 10.96
CA ASN A 242 17.90 -18.71 11.77
C ASN A 242 16.87 -19.50 10.94
N VAL A 243 16.59 -20.73 11.36
CA VAL A 243 15.52 -21.53 10.76
C VAL A 243 14.17 -20.90 11.09
N LEU A 244 13.37 -20.58 10.07
CA LEU A 244 12.06 -20.01 10.25
C LEU A 244 11.09 -20.95 10.96
N GLN A 245 10.31 -20.40 11.88
CA GLN A 245 9.31 -21.14 12.66
C GLN A 245 8.02 -21.28 11.82
N ARG A 246 7.92 -22.35 11.01
CA ARG A 246 6.83 -22.57 10.05
C ARG A 246 5.42 -22.43 10.65
N GLN A 247 5.23 -22.80 11.92
CA GLN A 247 3.95 -22.66 12.63
C GLN A 247 3.53 -21.21 12.88
N LYS A 248 4.46 -20.25 12.81
CA LYS A 248 4.18 -18.82 12.95
C LYS A 248 3.99 -18.11 11.61
N ILE A 249 4.41 -18.70 10.49
CA ILE A 249 4.35 -18.06 9.17
C ILE A 249 2.89 -17.88 8.75
N CYS A 250 2.53 -16.63 8.45
CA CYS A 250 1.18 -16.28 7.97
C CYS A 250 0.86 -17.00 6.66
N ARG A 251 -0.28 -17.70 6.61
CA ARG A 251 -0.78 -18.40 5.42
C ARG A 251 -1.88 -17.66 4.69
N THR A 252 -1.97 -16.36 4.90
CA THR A 252 -2.90 -15.46 4.22
C THR A 252 -4.39 -15.81 4.37
N PHE A 253 -4.82 -16.29 5.55
CA PHE A 253 -6.22 -16.59 5.85
C PHE A 253 -7.13 -15.35 5.95
N SER A 254 -6.54 -14.16 6.09
CA SER A 254 -7.23 -12.87 6.18
C SER A 254 -8.11 -12.62 7.43
N ASP A 255 -8.15 -13.52 8.39
CA ASP A 255 -8.94 -13.38 9.63
C ASP A 255 -8.55 -12.15 10.45
N CYS A 256 -7.28 -11.74 10.42
CA CYS A 256 -6.83 -10.48 11.04
C CYS A 256 -7.51 -9.23 10.46
N THR A 257 -8.14 -9.33 9.31
CA THR A 257 -8.96 -8.26 8.70
C THR A 257 -10.44 -8.47 9.01
N THR A 258 -10.89 -9.71 9.06
CA THR A 258 -12.28 -10.09 9.40
C THR A 258 -12.61 -9.79 10.86
N ALA A 259 -11.71 -10.12 11.79
CA ALA A 259 -11.95 -9.98 13.22
C ALA A 259 -12.33 -8.54 13.65
N PRO A 260 -11.59 -7.48 13.30
CA PRO A 260 -11.97 -6.11 13.64
C PRO A 260 -13.29 -5.66 13.02
N ARG A 261 -13.65 -6.14 11.83
CA ARG A 261 -14.93 -5.85 11.17
C ARG A 261 -16.12 -6.44 11.95
N ASN A 262 -15.89 -7.50 12.72
CA ASN A 262 -16.87 -8.13 13.61
C ASN A 262 -16.74 -7.65 15.06
N GLY A 263 -16.06 -6.55 15.34
CA GLY A 263 -15.91 -5.98 16.68
C GLY A 263 -14.95 -6.74 17.60
N MET A 264 -14.13 -7.64 17.04
CA MET A 264 -13.12 -8.38 17.79
C MET A 264 -11.78 -7.59 17.85
N ILE A 265 -10.96 -7.92 18.83
CA ILE A 265 -9.62 -7.34 18.96
C ILE A 265 -8.76 -7.71 17.74
N SER A 266 -8.01 -6.75 17.22
CA SER A 266 -7.06 -6.99 16.13
C SER A 266 -5.93 -7.91 16.55
N GLY A 267 -5.65 -8.93 15.74
CA GLY A 267 -4.59 -9.89 16.01
C GLY A 267 -4.61 -11.08 15.05
N CYS A 268 -3.74 -12.05 15.23
CA CYS A 268 -3.74 -13.27 14.44
C CYS A 268 -4.50 -14.39 15.19
N HIS A 269 -5.82 -14.45 15.03
CA HIS A 269 -6.68 -15.45 15.66
C HIS A 269 -6.39 -16.90 15.19
N VAL A 270 -5.69 -17.07 14.06
CA VAL A 270 -5.39 -18.41 13.51
C VAL A 270 -4.13 -19.00 14.13
N LEU A 271 -3.05 -18.21 14.22
CA LEU A 271 -1.72 -18.73 14.57
C LEU A 271 -1.20 -18.29 15.93
N ASP A 272 -1.66 -17.15 16.46
CA ASP A 272 -1.20 -16.64 17.75
C ASP A 272 -2.08 -17.20 18.88
N PRO A 273 -1.50 -17.96 19.82
CA PRO A 273 -2.25 -18.55 20.96
C PRO A 273 -2.91 -17.50 21.86
N TYR A 274 -2.41 -16.28 21.91
CA TYR A 274 -2.96 -15.21 22.73
C TYR A 274 -4.40 -14.85 22.35
N TYR A 275 -4.77 -14.98 21.06
CA TYR A 275 -6.10 -14.64 20.55
C TYR A 275 -7.03 -15.84 20.42
N LYS A 276 -6.58 -17.03 20.73
CA LYS A 276 -7.37 -18.28 20.78
C LYS A 276 -8.01 -18.46 22.14
#